data_4c097052957cf44eee3b94323d7a3a90
#
_entry.id   4c097052957cf44eee3b94323d7a3a90
#
_cell.length_a   1.000
_cell.length_b   1.000
_cell.length_c   1.000
_cell.angle_alpha   90.00
_cell.angle_beta   90.00
_cell.angle_gamma   90.00
#
_symmetry.space_group_name_H-M   'P 1'
#
loop_
_entity.id
_entity.type
_entity.pdbx_description
1 polymer ?
#
loop_
_entity_poly.entity_id
_entity_poly.type
_entity_poly.pdbx_seq_one_letter_code
_entity_poly.pdbx_strand_id
1 'polypeptide(L)'
;MKRLIAYHLSMLICAVCMAQTSLDVSDLSVPTKIAPAYFGPNAFPVPDMMCGRTSSVWKLEAYADNFVCTGYRWDEDYTADAFLRLTIPLFSERANLVIWGPLVEYFQTGSDVCKMRRIDSDAPISKVISGDIYVSTDFMLLTQKKHGIDVSMRAALKTASGNDYATARYYDNAGYFFDAAAAHTFTIIPKRSEFILSASGGFLCWQTDNGRQNDAVMYGLRASYRYKGVSFSSEYGGYVGWEKDGDAPMTLKSTLSGKVGNIVLSIGHQIGFRDWPFHQLRIGFAVVL
;
A
#
# COMPACT_ATOMS: atom_id res chain seq x y z
N MET A 1 -22.53 9.19 21.26
CA MET A 1 -21.83 9.64 20.04
C MET A 1 -20.84 8.60 19.51
N LYS A 2 -19.83 8.13 20.27
CA LYS A 2 -18.82 7.12 19.80
C LYS A 2 -19.43 5.79 19.31
N ARG A 3 -20.48 5.25 19.96
CA ARG A 3 -21.18 4.02 19.54
C ARG A 3 -21.98 4.18 18.24
N LEU A 4 -22.53 5.37 18.01
CA LEU A 4 -23.29 5.67 16.79
C LEU A 4 -22.39 5.73 15.57
N ILE A 5 -21.17 6.30 15.69
CA ILE A 5 -20.18 6.38 14.63
C ILE A 5 -19.69 4.96 14.25
N ALA A 6 -19.47 4.08 15.24
CA ALA A 6 -19.05 2.70 14.98
C ALA A 6 -20.13 1.90 14.22
N TYR A 7 -21.42 2.11 14.54
CA TYR A 7 -22.53 1.46 13.83
C TYR A 7 -22.66 1.94 12.37
N HIS A 8 -22.54 3.24 12.13
CA HIS A 8 -22.61 3.78 10.77
C HIS A 8 -21.40 3.38 9.93
N LEU A 9 -20.22 3.26 10.56
CA LEU A 9 -18.99 2.82 9.89
C LEU A 9 -19.05 1.33 9.51
N SER A 10 -19.60 0.47 10.39
CA SER A 10 -19.79 -0.96 10.07
C SER A 10 -20.84 -1.17 8.97
N MET A 11 -21.91 -0.35 8.94
CA MET A 11 -22.88 -0.37 7.83
C MET A 11 -22.27 0.13 6.51
N LEU A 12 -21.38 1.12 6.54
CA LEU A 12 -20.69 1.62 5.34
C LEU A 12 -19.74 0.55 4.77
N ILE A 13 -19.02 -0.17 5.62
CA ILE A 13 -18.13 -1.28 5.23
C ILE A 13 -18.95 -2.43 4.63
N CYS A 14 -20.10 -2.80 5.23
CA CYS A 14 -21.00 -3.79 4.66
C CYS A 14 -21.62 -3.35 3.32
N ALA A 15 -21.98 -2.07 3.16
CA ALA A 15 -22.54 -1.54 1.93
C ALA A 15 -21.52 -1.55 0.77
N VAL A 16 -20.25 -1.27 1.06
CA VAL A 16 -19.16 -1.34 0.06
C VAL A 16 -18.89 -2.78 -0.38
N CYS A 17 -19.00 -3.77 0.53
CA CYS A 17 -18.86 -5.19 0.19
C CYS A 17 -20.03 -5.75 -0.66
N MET A 18 -21.18 -5.08 -0.73
CA MET A 18 -22.36 -5.56 -1.45
C MET A 18 -22.50 -5.00 -2.87
N ALA A 19 -21.63 -4.08 -3.29
CA ALA A 19 -21.70 -3.42 -4.60
C ALA A 19 -20.85 -4.11 -5.69
N GLN A 20 -20.67 -5.43 -5.61
CA GLN A 20 -20.01 -6.19 -6.67
C GLN A 20 -21.00 -6.48 -7.80
N THR A 21 -21.05 -5.60 -8.80
CA THR A 21 -21.44 -6.02 -10.15
C THR A 21 -20.17 -6.58 -10.79
N SER A 22 -20.12 -7.89 -10.98
CA SER A 22 -19.10 -8.51 -11.83
C SER A 22 -19.25 -7.92 -13.24
N LEU A 23 -18.32 -7.06 -13.64
CA LEU A 23 -18.18 -6.67 -15.03
C LEU A 23 -17.83 -7.95 -15.81
N ASP A 24 -18.60 -8.23 -16.86
CA ASP A 24 -18.22 -9.25 -17.82
C ASP A 24 -17.07 -8.67 -18.64
N VAL A 25 -15.85 -9.07 -18.31
CA VAL A 25 -14.61 -8.58 -18.93
C VAL A 25 -14.22 -9.38 -20.18
N SER A 26 -15.08 -10.31 -20.64
CA SER A 26 -14.81 -11.13 -21.82
C SER A 26 -14.66 -10.30 -23.11
N ASP A 27 -15.22 -9.10 -23.15
CA ASP A 27 -15.19 -8.18 -24.30
C ASP A 27 -14.14 -7.05 -24.18
N LEU A 28 -13.39 -6.98 -23.09
CA LEU A 28 -12.34 -5.97 -22.95
C LEU A 28 -11.03 -6.48 -23.57
N SER A 29 -10.43 -5.69 -24.44
CA SER A 29 -9.09 -5.91 -25.02
C SER A 29 -7.98 -5.71 -23.96
N VAL A 30 -8.00 -6.50 -22.90
CA VAL A 30 -7.17 -6.33 -21.70
C VAL A 30 -6.11 -7.43 -21.65
N PRO A 31 -5.01 -7.23 -20.94
CA PRO A 31 -3.98 -8.24 -20.76
C PRO A 31 -4.60 -9.58 -20.35
N THR A 32 -4.34 -10.64 -21.08
CA THR A 32 -4.76 -12.01 -20.71
C THR A 32 -4.05 -12.51 -19.45
N LYS A 33 -3.03 -11.78 -18.99
CA LYS A 33 -2.31 -12.03 -17.76
C LYS A 33 -2.66 -10.96 -16.74
N ILE A 34 -3.29 -11.36 -15.66
CA ILE A 34 -3.70 -10.51 -14.55
C ILE A 34 -2.61 -10.63 -13.49
N ALA A 35 -1.45 -10.08 -13.77
CA ALA A 35 -0.32 -10.12 -12.85
C ALA A 35 0.20 -8.71 -12.58
N PRO A 36 0.71 -8.43 -11.37
CA PRO A 36 1.25 -7.12 -10.98
C PRO A 36 2.22 -6.52 -11.99
N ALA A 37 3.04 -7.36 -12.64
CA ALA A 37 4.03 -6.93 -13.64
C ALA A 37 3.42 -6.28 -14.89
N TYR A 38 2.14 -6.51 -15.17
CA TYR A 38 1.47 -6.01 -16.39
C TYR A 38 0.55 -4.83 -16.14
N PHE A 39 0.46 -4.35 -14.89
CA PHE A 39 -0.39 -3.23 -14.52
C PHE A 39 0.44 -2.00 -14.09
N GLY A 40 -0.23 -0.89 -13.88
CA GLY A 40 0.36 0.28 -13.26
C GLY A 40 0.77 0.03 -11.81
N PRO A 41 1.61 0.91 -11.24
CA PRO A 41 2.25 0.67 -9.94
C PRO A 41 1.27 0.51 -8.76
N ASN A 42 0.09 1.11 -8.86
CA ASN A 42 -0.91 1.14 -7.79
C ASN A 42 -2.02 0.08 -7.92
N ALA A 43 -2.04 -0.73 -8.98
CA ALA A 43 -3.06 -1.75 -9.17
C ALA A 43 -2.93 -2.90 -8.15
N PHE A 44 -1.71 -3.41 -8.00
CA PHE A 44 -1.38 -4.54 -7.13
C PHE A 44 -0.13 -4.22 -6.30
N PRO A 45 -0.19 -3.21 -5.42
CA PRO A 45 0.98 -2.77 -4.66
C PRO A 45 1.43 -3.85 -3.67
N VAL A 46 2.72 -3.84 -3.33
CA VAL A 46 3.19 -4.54 -2.14
C VAL A 46 2.72 -3.75 -0.93
N PRO A 47 1.87 -4.32 -0.04
CA PRO A 47 1.40 -3.60 1.13
C PRO A 47 2.53 -3.17 2.05
N ASP A 48 2.48 -1.92 2.53
CA ASP A 48 3.43 -1.43 3.53
C ASP A 48 3.40 -2.33 4.78
N MET A 49 4.56 -2.65 5.32
CA MET A 49 4.66 -3.42 6.56
C MET A 49 4.04 -2.67 7.74
N MET A 50 3.39 -3.41 8.62
CA MET A 50 3.09 -2.92 9.95
C MET A 50 4.38 -2.71 10.76
N CYS A 51 4.40 -1.65 11.58
CA CYS A 51 5.56 -1.33 12.43
C CYS A 51 5.50 -1.98 13.81
N GLY A 52 4.62 -2.97 14.02
CA GLY A 52 4.44 -3.63 15.31
C GLY A 52 3.71 -2.79 16.36
N ARG A 53 3.35 -1.52 16.07
CA ARG A 53 2.63 -0.63 17.00
C ARG A 53 1.48 0.09 16.34
N THR A 54 0.38 0.22 17.06
CA THR A 54 -0.75 1.10 16.75
C THR A 54 -0.47 2.54 17.20
N SER A 55 -1.20 3.49 16.65
CA SER A 55 -1.11 4.90 17.02
C SER A 55 -2.09 5.24 18.16
N SER A 56 -1.66 6.07 19.10
CA SER A 56 -2.52 6.63 20.15
C SER A 56 -3.12 7.97 19.77
N VAL A 57 -2.74 8.52 18.62
CA VAL A 57 -3.13 9.85 18.14
C VAL A 57 -3.64 9.78 16.71
N TRP A 58 -4.49 10.72 16.36
CA TRP A 58 -4.89 10.93 14.96
C TRP A 58 -3.68 11.35 14.14
N LYS A 59 -3.59 10.83 12.93
CA LYS A 59 -2.51 11.16 12.01
C LYS A 59 -3.06 11.28 10.60
N LEU A 60 -2.80 12.40 9.95
CA LEU A 60 -3.06 12.61 8.54
C LEU A 60 -1.72 12.69 7.81
N GLU A 61 -1.57 11.87 6.79
CA GLU A 61 -0.38 11.81 5.93
C GLU A 61 -0.80 12.14 4.50
N ALA A 62 -0.02 12.98 3.85
CA ALA A 62 -0.18 13.32 2.44
C ALA A 62 1.16 13.16 1.72
N TYR A 63 1.12 12.52 0.56
CA TYR A 63 2.30 12.21 -0.24
C TYR A 63 2.05 12.58 -1.70
N ALA A 64 3.11 13.03 -2.36
CA ALA A 64 3.22 13.06 -3.80
C ALA A 64 4.16 11.91 -4.21
N ASP A 65 3.65 10.98 -4.96
CA ASP A 65 4.39 9.84 -5.48
C ASP A 65 4.68 10.03 -6.97
N ASN A 66 5.85 9.62 -7.38
CA ASN A 66 6.26 9.60 -8.76
C ASN A 66 6.87 8.24 -9.06
N PHE A 67 6.39 7.58 -10.12
CA PHE A 67 6.84 6.26 -10.53
C PHE A 67 7.38 6.30 -11.95
N VAL A 68 8.44 5.55 -12.17
CA VAL A 68 9.00 5.28 -13.50
C VAL A 68 9.22 3.78 -13.64
N CYS A 69 8.78 3.21 -14.75
CA CYS A 69 8.96 1.78 -15.02
C CYS A 69 10.43 1.47 -15.29
N THR A 70 10.95 0.45 -14.61
CA THR A 70 12.34 0.00 -14.79
C THR A 70 12.56 -0.53 -16.20
N GLY A 71 13.60 -0.05 -16.87
CA GLY A 71 13.94 -0.43 -18.25
C GLY A 71 13.25 0.39 -19.33
N TYR A 72 12.36 1.30 -18.96
CA TYR A 72 11.72 2.26 -19.85
C TYR A 72 12.12 3.69 -19.52
N ARG A 73 11.99 4.57 -20.50
CA ARG A 73 12.19 6.01 -20.28
C ARG A 73 10.97 6.59 -19.56
N TRP A 74 11.16 7.72 -18.88
CA TRP A 74 10.07 8.42 -18.18
C TRP A 74 8.91 8.85 -19.12
N ASP A 75 9.17 9.05 -20.41
CA ASP A 75 8.18 9.36 -21.44
C ASP A 75 7.43 8.10 -21.95
N GLU A 76 7.92 6.91 -21.65
CA GLU A 76 7.27 5.63 -21.99
C GLU A 76 6.34 5.10 -20.90
N ASP A 77 6.69 5.25 -19.63
CA ASP A 77 5.81 4.87 -18.52
C ASP A 77 6.08 5.70 -17.27
N TYR A 78 5.27 6.71 -17.08
CA TYR A 78 5.34 7.61 -15.94
C TYR A 78 4.00 7.65 -15.20
N THR A 79 4.06 7.67 -13.89
CA THR A 79 2.88 7.85 -13.03
C THR A 79 3.21 8.86 -11.94
N ALA A 80 2.29 9.77 -11.67
CA ALA A 80 2.32 10.66 -10.52
C ALA A 80 0.98 10.61 -9.79
N ASP A 81 0.99 10.48 -8.47
CA ASP A 81 -0.22 10.47 -7.70
C ASP A 81 -0.18 11.36 -6.45
N ALA A 82 -1.38 11.71 -5.99
CA ALA A 82 -1.63 12.32 -4.69
C ALA A 82 -2.21 11.27 -3.74
N PHE A 83 -1.37 10.77 -2.84
CA PHE A 83 -1.71 9.71 -1.89
C PHE A 83 -2.07 10.32 -0.53
N LEU A 84 -3.17 9.86 0.06
CA LEU A 84 -3.55 10.20 1.43
C LEU A 84 -3.62 8.97 2.32
N ARG A 85 -3.33 9.17 3.62
CA ARG A 85 -3.53 8.17 4.66
C ARG A 85 -4.03 8.84 5.93
N LEU A 86 -5.14 8.37 6.44
CA LEU A 86 -5.74 8.81 7.70
C LEU A 86 -5.71 7.65 8.70
N THR A 87 -5.08 7.87 9.85
CA THR A 87 -5.05 6.93 10.97
C THR A 87 -5.89 7.48 12.12
N ILE A 88 -6.87 6.71 12.56
CA ILE A 88 -7.83 7.06 13.61
C ILE A 88 -7.69 6.06 14.76
N PRO A 89 -7.22 6.47 15.95
CA PRO A 89 -7.21 5.59 17.11
C PRO A 89 -8.63 5.26 17.56
N LEU A 90 -8.89 3.97 17.80
CA LEU A 90 -10.20 3.45 18.24
C LEU A 90 -10.10 2.97 19.69
N PHE A 91 -11.08 3.34 20.52
CA PHE A 91 -11.33 2.85 21.89
C PHE A 91 -10.16 2.92 22.87
N SER A 92 -8.94 2.79 22.42
CA SER A 92 -7.69 2.85 23.18
C SER A 92 -6.50 2.91 22.22
N GLU A 93 -5.28 2.99 22.75
CA GLU A 93 -4.03 2.88 21.99
C GLU A 93 -3.81 1.51 21.33
N ARG A 94 -4.79 0.60 21.38
CA ARG A 94 -4.65 -0.78 20.93
C ARG A 94 -5.31 -1.10 19.59
N ALA A 95 -6.11 -0.18 19.07
CA ALA A 95 -6.75 -0.36 17.78
C ALA A 95 -6.74 0.93 16.97
N ASN A 96 -6.53 0.80 15.68
CA ASN A 96 -6.68 1.89 14.72
C ASN A 96 -7.61 1.51 13.59
N LEU A 97 -8.36 2.48 13.10
CA LEU A 97 -8.91 2.46 11.75
C LEU A 97 -7.96 3.25 10.86
N VAL A 98 -7.57 2.68 9.74
CA VAL A 98 -6.73 3.37 8.76
C VAL A 98 -7.41 3.36 7.41
N ILE A 99 -7.46 4.52 6.76
CA ILE A 99 -8.02 4.70 5.42
C ILE A 99 -6.92 5.31 4.56
N TRP A 100 -6.63 4.73 3.39
CA TRP A 100 -5.58 5.26 2.52
C TRP A 100 -5.80 4.91 1.06
N GLY A 101 -5.08 5.59 0.19
CA GLY A 101 -5.01 5.31 -1.24
C GLY A 101 -4.60 6.51 -2.06
N PRO A 102 -4.29 6.32 -3.33
CA PRO A 102 -4.10 7.42 -4.28
C PRO A 102 -5.46 8.00 -4.65
N LEU A 103 -5.70 9.28 -4.29
CA LEU A 103 -6.95 9.97 -4.61
C LEU A 103 -7.05 10.37 -6.06
N VAL A 104 -5.92 10.81 -6.62
CA VAL A 104 -5.78 11.26 -8.00
C VAL A 104 -4.47 10.71 -8.52
N GLU A 105 -4.52 10.13 -9.69
CA GLU A 105 -3.35 9.60 -10.40
C GLU A 105 -3.33 10.17 -11.81
N TYR A 106 -2.22 10.78 -12.19
CA TYR A 106 -1.87 11.10 -13.57
C TYR A 106 -0.92 10.03 -14.08
N PHE A 107 -1.16 9.52 -15.29
CA PHE A 107 -0.21 8.61 -15.93
C PHE A 107 -0.01 8.93 -17.40
N GLN A 108 1.13 8.50 -17.90
CA GLN A 108 1.49 8.49 -19.30
C GLN A 108 2.05 7.13 -19.65
N THR A 109 1.54 6.49 -20.71
CA THR A 109 1.97 5.18 -21.18
C THR A 109 2.24 5.26 -22.67
N GLY A 110 3.47 4.98 -23.07
CA GLY A 110 3.93 4.99 -24.45
C GLY A 110 3.62 3.69 -25.19
N SER A 111 3.93 3.67 -26.48
CA SER A 111 3.55 2.59 -27.40
C SER A 111 4.16 1.23 -27.02
N ASP A 112 5.40 1.20 -26.53
CA ASP A 112 6.07 -0.06 -26.20
C ASP A 112 5.53 -0.69 -24.93
N VAL A 113 5.17 0.14 -23.95
CA VAL A 113 4.52 -0.32 -22.71
C VAL A 113 3.07 -0.74 -22.99
N CYS A 114 2.35 -0.05 -23.86
CA CYS A 114 1.02 -0.48 -24.29
C CYS A 114 1.07 -1.89 -24.92
N LYS A 115 2.01 -2.13 -25.82
CA LYS A 115 2.21 -3.46 -26.43
C LYS A 115 2.56 -4.51 -25.36
N MET A 116 3.47 -4.20 -24.44
CA MET A 116 3.89 -5.10 -23.36
C MET A 116 2.70 -5.46 -22.46
N ARG A 117 1.86 -4.50 -22.10
CA ARG A 117 0.66 -4.68 -21.29
C ARG A 117 -0.54 -5.16 -22.11
N ARG A 118 -0.41 -5.31 -23.43
CA ARG A 118 -1.48 -5.70 -24.36
C ARG A 118 -2.71 -4.76 -24.30
N ILE A 119 -2.43 -3.48 -24.14
CA ILE A 119 -3.45 -2.44 -24.19
C ILE A 119 -3.77 -2.17 -25.67
N ASP A 120 -5.04 -2.25 -26.03
CA ASP A 120 -5.53 -1.91 -27.37
C ASP A 120 -5.68 -0.38 -27.50
N SER A 121 -4.60 0.25 -27.91
CA SER A 121 -4.58 1.70 -28.14
C SER A 121 -3.47 2.07 -29.11
N ASP A 122 -3.76 3.06 -29.94
CA ASP A 122 -2.79 3.68 -30.85
C ASP A 122 -1.78 4.60 -30.14
N ALA A 123 -1.57 4.49 -28.88
CA ALA A 123 -0.70 5.21 -27.94
C ALA A 123 0.17 6.34 -28.55
N PRO A 124 0.63 7.32 -27.74
CA PRO A 124 0.70 7.33 -26.27
C PRO A 124 -0.64 7.69 -25.61
N ILE A 125 -0.86 7.10 -24.43
CA ILE A 125 -2.02 7.40 -23.58
C ILE A 125 -1.57 8.34 -22.47
N SER A 126 -2.37 9.38 -22.19
CA SER A 126 -2.17 10.25 -21.03
C SER A 126 -3.52 10.60 -20.43
N LYS A 127 -3.71 10.28 -19.13
CA LYS A 127 -4.99 10.49 -18.43
C LYS A 127 -4.78 10.88 -16.97
N VAL A 128 -5.85 11.43 -16.39
CA VAL A 128 -6.03 11.61 -14.94
C VAL A 128 -7.18 10.71 -14.50
N ILE A 129 -6.96 9.92 -13.46
CA ILE A 129 -7.88 8.91 -12.96
C ILE A 129 -7.96 8.94 -11.43
N SER A 130 -8.90 8.21 -10.84
CA SER A 130 -8.95 7.91 -9.39
C SER A 130 -8.35 6.55 -9.09
N GLY A 131 -7.79 6.39 -7.90
CA GLY A 131 -7.24 5.13 -7.45
C GLY A 131 -8.14 4.35 -6.49
N ASP A 132 -7.68 3.17 -6.11
CA ASP A 132 -8.35 2.33 -5.12
C ASP A 132 -8.17 2.85 -3.71
N ILE A 133 -9.24 2.82 -2.94
CA ILE A 133 -9.23 3.15 -1.52
C ILE A 133 -9.12 1.87 -0.70
N TYR A 134 -8.25 1.92 0.28
CA TYR A 134 -8.02 0.85 1.25
C TYR A 134 -8.54 1.25 2.62
N VAL A 135 -9.05 0.27 3.35
CA VAL A 135 -9.49 0.44 4.75
C VAL A 135 -8.93 -0.71 5.56
N SER A 136 -8.30 -0.43 6.69
CA SER A 136 -7.86 -1.47 7.61
C SER A 136 -8.24 -1.18 9.06
N THR A 137 -8.25 -2.25 9.84
CA THR A 137 -8.22 -2.18 11.29
C THR A 137 -6.95 -2.85 11.79
N ASP A 138 -6.16 -2.11 12.55
CA ASP A 138 -4.91 -2.57 13.11
C ASP A 138 -5.09 -2.80 14.63
N PHE A 139 -4.59 -3.91 15.15
CA PHE A 139 -4.71 -4.29 16.56
C PHE A 139 -3.35 -4.54 17.18
N MET A 140 -3.10 -3.96 18.35
CA MET A 140 -1.95 -4.27 19.20
C MET A 140 -2.29 -5.47 20.11
N LEU A 141 -1.61 -6.58 19.92
CA LEU A 141 -1.78 -7.79 20.71
C LEU A 141 -0.86 -7.79 21.95
N LEU A 142 0.43 -7.59 21.72
CA LEU A 142 1.45 -7.58 22.76
C LEU A 142 2.22 -6.27 22.72
N THR A 143 2.66 -5.79 23.90
CA THR A 143 3.52 -4.61 24.02
C THR A 143 4.88 -4.99 24.56
N GLN A 144 5.95 -4.45 24.01
CA GLN A 144 7.31 -4.72 24.42
C GLN A 144 7.54 -4.42 25.93
N LYS A 145 6.87 -3.43 26.46
CA LYS A 145 6.95 -3.08 27.89
C LYS A 145 6.55 -4.23 28.81
N LYS A 146 5.57 -5.05 28.40
CA LYS A 146 5.07 -6.17 29.22
C LYS A 146 5.63 -7.53 28.80
N HIS A 147 5.91 -7.70 27.52
CA HIS A 147 6.18 -9.02 26.93
C HIS A 147 7.54 -9.12 26.25
N GLY A 148 8.36 -8.06 26.29
CA GLY A 148 9.69 -8.01 25.65
C GLY A 148 9.64 -7.79 24.13
N ILE A 149 8.45 -7.85 23.52
CA ILE A 149 8.23 -7.66 22.08
C ILE A 149 6.90 -6.98 21.84
N ASP A 150 6.82 -6.13 20.82
CA ASP A 150 5.56 -5.60 20.28
C ASP A 150 5.01 -6.58 19.21
N VAL A 151 3.73 -6.93 19.29
CA VAL A 151 3.04 -7.75 18.27
C VAL A 151 1.74 -7.07 17.89
N SER A 152 1.51 -6.92 16.61
CA SER A 152 0.27 -6.35 16.05
C SER A 152 -0.27 -7.21 14.92
N MET A 153 -1.55 -7.06 14.64
CA MET A 153 -2.25 -7.68 13.51
C MET A 153 -3.03 -6.61 12.74
N ARG A 154 -3.21 -6.84 11.46
CA ARG A 154 -4.03 -6.00 10.57
C ARG A 154 -4.97 -6.87 9.75
N ALA A 155 -6.20 -6.37 9.58
CA ALA A 155 -7.13 -6.81 8.56
C ALA A 155 -7.42 -5.63 7.65
N ALA A 156 -7.24 -5.79 6.35
CA ALA A 156 -7.38 -4.73 5.35
C ALA A 156 -8.24 -5.17 4.17
N LEU A 157 -9.00 -4.20 3.65
CA LEU A 157 -9.80 -4.33 2.44
C LEU A 157 -9.35 -3.30 1.42
N LYS A 158 -9.26 -3.71 0.16
CA LYS A 158 -9.14 -2.87 -1.02
C LYS A 158 -10.52 -2.75 -1.65
N THR A 159 -10.95 -1.55 -1.94
CA THR A 159 -12.19 -1.32 -2.71
C THR A 159 -11.92 -1.44 -4.21
N ALA A 160 -12.97 -1.57 -5.00
CA ALA A 160 -12.93 -1.44 -6.45
C ALA A 160 -13.29 -0.01 -6.88
N SER A 161 -12.65 1.00 -6.28
CA SER A 161 -12.94 2.41 -6.55
C SER A 161 -12.02 3.03 -7.61
N GLY A 162 -10.89 2.39 -7.90
CA GLY A 162 -10.01 2.76 -8.99
C GLY A 162 -10.64 2.47 -10.33
N ASN A 163 -10.26 3.21 -11.36
CA ASN A 163 -10.82 3.08 -12.70
C ASN A 163 -9.75 2.86 -13.77
N ASP A 164 -10.21 2.80 -15.02
CA ASP A 164 -9.39 2.68 -16.23
C ASP A 164 -8.68 1.31 -16.39
N TYR A 165 -9.46 0.23 -16.20
CA TYR A 165 -9.01 -1.14 -16.43
C TYR A 165 -8.49 -1.35 -17.88
N ALA A 166 -9.16 -0.75 -18.87
CA ALA A 166 -8.77 -0.88 -20.28
C ALA A 166 -7.34 -0.40 -20.58
N THR A 167 -6.76 0.45 -19.75
CA THR A 167 -5.38 0.90 -19.86
C THR A 167 -4.44 0.25 -18.84
N ALA A 168 -4.86 -0.87 -18.25
CA ALA A 168 -4.11 -1.63 -17.26
C ALA A 168 -3.66 -0.79 -16.05
N ARG A 169 -4.54 0.09 -15.55
CA ARG A 169 -4.24 0.95 -14.39
C ARG A 169 -4.76 0.37 -13.09
N TYR A 170 -6.07 0.12 -12.99
CA TYR A 170 -6.67 -0.52 -11.81
C TYR A 170 -7.52 -1.70 -12.26
N TYR A 171 -7.55 -2.72 -11.42
CA TYR A 171 -8.40 -3.86 -11.61
C TYR A 171 -9.71 -3.61 -10.85
N ASP A 172 -10.84 -3.64 -11.56
CA ASP A 172 -12.18 -3.33 -11.01
C ASP A 172 -12.71 -4.46 -10.10
N ASN A 173 -11.91 -4.82 -9.10
CA ASN A 173 -12.26 -5.84 -8.12
C ASN A 173 -11.75 -5.48 -6.73
N ALA A 174 -12.49 -5.94 -5.74
CA ALA A 174 -12.07 -5.84 -4.35
C ALA A 174 -10.87 -6.75 -4.06
N GLY A 175 -10.18 -6.48 -2.96
CA GLY A 175 -9.14 -7.32 -2.42
C GLY A 175 -9.09 -7.24 -0.92
N TYR A 176 -8.39 -8.15 -0.29
CA TYR A 176 -8.18 -8.13 1.16
C TYR A 176 -6.83 -8.73 1.53
N PHE A 177 -6.35 -8.35 2.68
CA PHE A 177 -5.16 -8.99 3.25
C PHE A 177 -5.19 -8.97 4.78
N PHE A 178 -4.53 -9.96 5.36
CA PHE A 178 -4.34 -10.12 6.79
C PHE A 178 -2.87 -10.34 7.06
N ASP A 179 -2.30 -9.57 7.97
CA ASP A 179 -0.91 -9.75 8.37
C ASP A 179 -0.70 -9.53 9.87
N ALA A 180 0.36 -10.14 10.37
CA ALA A 180 0.86 -9.92 11.70
C ALA A 180 2.31 -9.45 11.64
N ALA A 181 2.67 -8.56 12.54
CA ALA A 181 4.03 -8.05 12.65
C ALA A 181 4.53 -8.15 14.09
N ALA A 182 5.79 -8.54 14.22
CA ALA A 182 6.53 -8.51 15.46
C ALA A 182 7.66 -7.47 15.35
N ALA A 183 7.86 -6.67 16.40
CA ALA A 183 8.90 -5.66 16.44
C ALA A 183 9.61 -5.60 17.78
N HIS A 184 10.91 -5.36 17.75
CA HIS A 184 11.70 -5.11 18.95
C HIS A 184 12.47 -3.80 18.81
N THR A 185 12.36 -2.97 19.84
CA THR A 185 13.05 -1.67 19.93
C THR A 185 14.24 -1.79 20.87
N PHE A 186 15.43 -1.57 20.33
CA PHE A 186 16.68 -1.48 21.08
C PHE A 186 16.99 0.00 21.39
N THR A 187 17.07 0.35 22.66
CA THR A 187 17.51 1.68 23.08
C THR A 187 19.02 1.75 23.01
N ILE A 188 19.57 2.50 22.06
CA ILE A 188 21.03 2.67 21.90
C ILE A 188 21.54 3.77 22.83
N ILE A 189 20.91 4.94 22.81
CA ILE A 189 21.20 6.04 23.74
C ILE A 189 19.87 6.45 24.38
N PRO A 190 19.71 6.34 25.71
CA PRO A 190 18.47 6.68 26.38
C PRO A 190 17.94 8.06 25.97
N LYS A 191 16.65 8.11 25.60
CA LYS A 191 15.93 9.30 25.13
C LYS A 191 16.49 9.98 23.87
N ARG A 192 17.49 9.42 23.19
CA ARG A 192 18.11 10.03 22.01
C ARG A 192 18.11 9.18 20.77
N SER A 193 18.38 7.87 20.91
CA SER A 193 18.43 6.99 19.74
C SER A 193 17.89 5.60 20.03
N GLU A 194 17.19 5.08 19.04
CA GLU A 194 16.57 3.76 19.04
C GLU A 194 16.84 3.06 17.71
N PHE A 195 17.06 1.75 17.78
CA PHE A 195 17.07 0.88 16.62
C PHE A 195 15.91 -0.09 16.72
N ILE A 196 15.11 -0.21 15.66
CA ILE A 196 13.92 -1.03 15.64
C ILE A 196 14.05 -2.07 14.52
N LEU A 197 13.90 -3.33 14.86
CA LEU A 197 13.77 -4.42 13.92
C LEU A 197 12.33 -4.92 13.95
N SER A 198 11.75 -5.18 12.76
CA SER A 198 10.41 -5.71 12.61
C SER A 198 10.39 -6.77 11.53
N ALA A 199 9.59 -7.80 11.73
CA ALA A 199 9.26 -8.80 10.73
C ALA A 199 7.74 -8.95 10.63
N SER A 200 7.23 -9.19 9.44
CA SER A 200 5.81 -9.42 9.21
C SER A 200 5.59 -10.62 8.29
N GLY A 201 4.43 -11.24 8.44
CA GLY A 201 3.95 -12.27 7.56
C GLY A 201 2.43 -12.27 7.50
N GLY A 202 1.88 -12.71 6.40
CA GLY A 202 0.45 -12.65 6.20
C GLY A 202 0.00 -13.33 4.91
N PHE A 203 -1.22 -13.04 4.56
CA PHE A 203 -1.91 -13.54 3.40
C PHE A 203 -2.65 -12.40 2.72
N LEU A 204 -2.61 -12.33 1.41
CA LEU A 204 -3.42 -11.42 0.61
C LEU A 204 -4.20 -12.17 -0.47
N CYS A 205 -5.30 -11.57 -0.87
CA CYS A 205 -6.10 -11.99 -1.99
C CYS A 205 -6.46 -10.73 -2.81
N TRP A 206 -5.93 -10.66 -4.00
CA TRP A 206 -6.43 -9.74 -5.02
C TRP A 206 -7.47 -10.48 -5.83
N GLN A 207 -8.74 -10.13 -5.68
CA GLN A 207 -9.77 -10.74 -6.51
C GLN A 207 -9.52 -10.35 -7.97
N THR A 208 -9.42 -11.36 -8.82
CA THR A 208 -9.22 -11.20 -10.25
C THR A 208 -10.32 -11.94 -11.01
N ASP A 209 -10.42 -11.73 -12.30
CA ASP A 209 -11.52 -12.18 -13.15
C ASP A 209 -11.69 -13.71 -13.21
N ASN A 210 -12.85 -14.17 -13.68
CA ASN A 210 -13.23 -15.58 -13.88
C ASN A 210 -13.25 -16.43 -12.60
N GLY A 211 -13.56 -15.81 -11.45
CA GLY A 211 -13.59 -16.51 -10.17
C GLY A 211 -12.21 -16.96 -9.68
N ARG A 212 -11.15 -16.53 -10.31
CA ARG A 212 -9.78 -16.70 -9.85
C ARG A 212 -9.49 -15.66 -8.77
N GLN A 213 -8.80 -16.12 -7.73
CA GLN A 213 -8.25 -15.25 -6.71
C GLN A 213 -6.74 -15.34 -6.84
N ASN A 214 -6.08 -14.20 -6.89
CA ASN A 214 -4.62 -14.15 -6.82
C ASN A 214 -4.21 -14.18 -5.35
N ASP A 215 -4.39 -15.33 -4.73
CA ASP A 215 -3.99 -15.60 -3.35
C ASP A 215 -2.48 -15.61 -3.23
N ALA A 216 -1.94 -14.97 -2.21
CA ALA A 216 -0.50 -14.88 -2.02
C ALA A 216 -0.09 -14.87 -0.55
N VAL A 217 1.05 -15.45 -0.24
CA VAL A 217 1.72 -15.30 1.05
C VAL A 217 2.50 -14.01 1.06
N MET A 218 2.25 -13.15 2.05
CA MET A 218 2.97 -11.90 2.28
C MET A 218 4.11 -12.07 3.27
N TYR A 219 5.17 -11.30 3.09
CA TYR A 219 6.30 -11.24 4.01
C TYR A 219 6.96 -9.86 4.01
N GLY A 220 7.64 -9.53 5.11
CA GLY A 220 8.41 -8.30 5.19
C GLY A 220 9.39 -8.28 6.34
N LEU A 221 10.48 -7.53 6.15
CA LEU A 221 11.51 -7.20 7.13
C LEU A 221 11.77 -5.71 7.11
N ARG A 222 11.84 -5.08 8.27
CA ARG A 222 12.13 -3.65 8.38
C ARG A 222 13.16 -3.38 9.46
N ALA A 223 14.13 -2.54 9.12
CA ALA A 223 15.05 -1.93 10.05
C ALA A 223 14.83 -0.41 10.09
N SER A 224 14.80 0.17 11.28
CA SER A 224 14.63 1.62 11.44
C SER A 224 15.60 2.14 12.52
N TYR A 225 16.19 3.30 12.25
CA TYR A 225 17.01 4.01 13.22
C TYR A 225 16.44 5.40 13.45
N ARG A 226 16.26 5.77 14.72
CA ARG A 226 15.81 7.10 15.15
C ARG A 226 16.89 7.80 15.94
N TYR A 227 17.07 9.08 15.65
CA TYR A 227 17.99 9.95 16.39
C TYR A 227 17.41 11.36 16.46
N LYS A 228 17.10 11.85 17.68
CA LYS A 228 16.65 13.23 17.94
C LYS A 228 15.57 13.76 16.98
N GLY A 229 14.55 12.96 16.70
CA GLY A 229 13.45 13.37 15.81
C GLY A 229 13.68 13.11 14.30
N VAL A 230 14.89 12.72 13.91
CA VAL A 230 15.17 12.20 12.57
C VAL A 230 15.04 10.68 12.59
N SER A 231 14.47 10.10 11.57
CA SER A 231 14.32 8.64 11.42
C SER A 231 14.66 8.21 10.01
N PHE A 232 15.48 7.18 9.89
CA PHE A 232 15.70 6.44 8.66
C PHE A 232 15.13 5.03 8.81
N SER A 233 14.43 4.55 7.81
CA SER A 233 13.94 3.17 7.78
C SER A 233 14.18 2.56 6.41
N SER A 234 14.46 1.26 6.39
CA SER A 234 14.51 0.44 5.19
C SER A 234 13.63 -0.77 5.39
N GLU A 235 12.79 -1.06 4.42
CA GLU A 235 11.77 -2.12 4.43
C GLU A 235 11.93 -2.95 3.16
N TYR A 236 12.15 -4.24 3.34
CA TYR A 236 12.16 -5.23 2.29
C TYR A 236 10.93 -6.11 2.44
N GLY A 237 10.15 -6.26 1.39
CA GLY A 237 8.94 -7.06 1.46
C GLY A 237 8.39 -7.42 0.08
N GLY A 238 7.36 -8.24 0.12
CA GLY A 238 6.70 -8.72 -1.06
C GLY A 238 5.60 -9.71 -0.73
N TYR A 239 5.08 -10.32 -1.78
CA TYR A 239 4.20 -11.47 -1.68
C TYR A 239 4.50 -12.48 -2.79
N VAL A 240 4.02 -13.69 -2.62
CA VAL A 240 4.21 -14.77 -3.60
C VAL A 240 2.85 -15.39 -3.89
N GLY A 241 2.36 -15.16 -5.08
CA GLY A 241 1.14 -15.80 -5.60
C GLY A 241 1.39 -17.21 -6.13
N TRP A 242 0.35 -17.85 -6.60
CA TRP A 242 0.36 -19.26 -7.02
C TRP A 242 0.42 -19.46 -8.54
N GLU A 243 0.04 -18.41 -9.31
CA GLU A 243 -0.09 -18.50 -10.77
C GLU A 243 1.26 -18.54 -11.50
N LYS A 244 2.33 -18.06 -10.87
CA LYS A 244 3.71 -18.01 -11.41
C LYS A 244 3.83 -17.25 -12.74
N ASP A 245 3.02 -16.22 -12.91
CA ASP A 245 2.91 -15.44 -14.16
C ASP A 245 3.30 -13.96 -14.00
N GLY A 246 4.11 -13.62 -12.99
CA GLY A 246 4.47 -12.25 -12.63
C GLY A 246 3.75 -11.77 -11.35
N ASP A 247 3.34 -12.69 -10.50
CA ASP A 247 2.54 -12.51 -9.29
C ASP A 247 3.35 -12.62 -7.99
N ALA A 248 4.67 -12.43 -8.06
CA ALA A 248 5.56 -12.48 -6.91
C ALA A 248 6.38 -11.19 -6.76
N PRO A 249 5.75 -10.01 -6.61
CA PRO A 249 6.45 -8.74 -6.48
C PRO A 249 7.30 -8.67 -5.22
N MET A 250 8.46 -8.07 -5.37
CA MET A 250 9.46 -7.91 -4.34
C MET A 250 10.03 -6.50 -4.39
N THR A 251 10.02 -5.79 -3.28
CA THR A 251 10.43 -4.38 -3.22
C THR A 251 11.36 -4.09 -2.05
N LEU A 252 12.17 -3.04 -2.19
CA LEU A 252 12.92 -2.40 -1.12
C LEU A 252 12.52 -0.93 -1.08
N LYS A 253 12.00 -0.49 0.07
CA LYS A 253 11.58 0.88 0.34
C LYS A 253 12.45 1.48 1.43
N SER A 254 13.04 2.63 1.16
CA SER A 254 13.82 3.40 2.14
C SER A 254 13.19 4.77 2.35
N THR A 255 13.08 5.21 3.60
CA THR A 255 12.45 6.48 3.96
C THR A 255 13.29 7.21 4.99
N LEU A 256 13.56 8.48 4.73
CA LEU A 256 14.12 9.44 5.67
C LEU A 256 13.00 10.39 6.11
N SER A 257 12.86 10.60 7.40
CA SER A 257 11.87 11.54 7.93
C SER A 257 12.43 12.38 9.07
N GLY A 258 11.89 13.60 9.21
CA GLY A 258 12.26 14.54 10.27
C GLY A 258 11.01 15.16 10.90
N LYS A 259 10.96 15.22 12.23
CA LYS A 259 9.84 15.79 12.99
C LYS A 259 10.15 17.22 13.39
N VAL A 260 9.23 18.15 13.08
CA VAL A 260 9.25 19.56 13.47
C VAL A 260 7.89 19.91 14.09
N GLY A 261 7.84 20.04 15.40
CA GLY A 261 6.57 20.21 16.12
C GLY A 261 5.63 19.01 15.91
N ASN A 262 4.43 19.25 15.41
CA ASN A 262 3.44 18.23 15.10
C ASN A 262 3.52 17.74 13.64
N ILE A 263 4.45 18.27 12.85
CA ILE A 263 4.65 17.91 11.46
C ILE A 263 5.83 16.96 11.33
N VAL A 264 5.68 15.93 10.52
CA VAL A 264 6.76 15.04 10.09
C VAL A 264 6.92 15.19 8.58
N LEU A 265 8.07 15.63 8.14
CA LEU A 265 8.42 15.67 6.71
C LEU A 265 9.13 14.37 6.33
N SER A 266 8.91 13.88 5.14
CA SER A 266 9.52 12.64 4.68
C SER A 266 9.86 12.66 3.20
N ILE A 267 10.93 11.96 2.88
CA ILE A 267 11.31 11.58 1.51
C ILE A 267 11.59 10.08 1.51
N GLY A 268 11.10 9.38 0.51
CA GLY A 268 11.27 7.94 0.37
C GLY A 268 11.56 7.54 -1.07
N HIS A 269 12.25 6.44 -1.21
CA HIS A 269 12.49 5.78 -2.48
C HIS A 269 12.15 4.29 -2.34
N GLN A 270 11.43 3.75 -3.33
CA GLN A 270 11.13 2.33 -3.44
C GLN A 270 11.60 1.82 -4.80
N ILE A 271 12.18 0.64 -4.81
CA ILE A 271 12.59 -0.07 -6.01
C ILE A 271 12.00 -1.48 -5.99
N GLY A 272 11.47 -1.91 -7.12
CA GLY A 272 11.07 -3.29 -7.35
C GLY A 272 12.21 -4.11 -7.96
N PHE A 273 12.40 -5.29 -7.40
CA PHE A 273 13.40 -6.26 -7.90
C PHE A 273 12.78 -7.36 -8.75
N ARG A 274 11.51 -7.64 -8.52
CA ARG A 274 10.77 -8.70 -9.19
C ARG A 274 9.30 -8.35 -9.28
N ASP A 275 8.68 -8.57 -10.44
CA ASP A 275 7.24 -8.52 -10.72
C ASP A 275 6.51 -7.22 -10.30
N TRP A 276 7.25 -6.19 -9.92
CA TRP A 276 6.82 -4.82 -9.72
C TRP A 276 7.90 -3.90 -10.27
N PRO A 277 7.92 -3.64 -11.59
CA PRO A 277 9.06 -3.07 -12.29
C PRO A 277 9.09 -1.54 -12.20
N PHE A 278 9.05 -0.97 -10.99
CA PHE A 278 9.01 0.47 -10.81
C PHE A 278 10.09 0.96 -9.85
N HIS A 279 10.54 2.19 -10.11
CA HIS A 279 11.14 3.08 -9.14
C HIS A 279 10.08 4.08 -8.69
N GLN A 280 9.91 4.25 -7.40
CA GLN A 280 9.03 5.26 -6.80
C GLN A 280 9.87 6.26 -6.02
N LEU A 281 9.63 7.55 -6.25
CA LEU A 281 10.06 8.64 -5.38
C LEU A 281 8.82 9.20 -4.66
N ARG A 282 8.83 9.19 -3.35
CA ARG A 282 7.77 9.70 -2.48
C ARG A 282 8.24 10.90 -1.69
N ILE A 283 7.52 12.00 -1.73
CA ILE A 283 7.75 13.18 -0.88
C ILE A 283 6.45 13.47 -0.16
N GLY A 284 6.50 13.75 1.14
CA GLY A 284 5.28 14.02 1.87
C GLY A 284 5.47 14.57 3.27
N PHE A 285 4.33 14.78 3.90
CA PHE A 285 4.25 15.22 5.27
C PHE A 285 3.16 14.46 6.04
N ALA A 286 3.30 14.42 7.34
CA ALA A 286 2.27 13.95 8.24
C ALA A 286 1.98 14.99 9.32
N VAL A 287 0.71 15.18 9.66
CA VAL A 287 0.27 15.99 10.79
C VAL A 287 -0.21 15.06 11.88
N VAL A 288 0.33 15.21 13.08
CA VAL A 288 -0.06 14.48 14.28
C VAL A 288 -0.97 15.39 15.10
N LEU A 289 -2.23 14.96 15.30
CA LEU A 289 -3.31 15.73 15.92
C LEU A 289 -3.63 15.27 17.34
#